data_24f45aa2b67f75cdda5788a35ccf5736
#
_entry.id   24f45aa2b67f75cdda5788a35ccf5736
#
_cell.length_a   1.000
_cell.length_b   1.000
_cell.length_c   1.000
_cell.angle_alpha   90.00
_cell.angle_beta   90.00
_cell.angle_gamma   90.00
#
_symmetry.space_group_name_H-M   'P 1'
#
loop_
_entity.id
_entity.type
_entity.pdbx_description
1 polymer ?
#
loop_
_entity_poly.entity_id
_entity_poly.type
_entity_poly.pdbx_seq_one_letter_code
_entity_poly.pdbx_strand_id
1 'polypeptide(L)'
;YKTKNVDVAVRSSATAEDLPDASFAGQQETYLNIRGEQALIEAVKNSFSSLFTDRAISYRYDKGFSSTEVLLSVGVQKMVRSDKGSSGVAFTIDTETGFNKVILINGSYGLGELVVKGQVTPDEFVVFKPSLENNFYPIISKNIGKKEIKMIYSRNSQRVQQTEVIKTSISEQQNFCLTDEEIIKLSWDCLKIEKHFSKKHKRYSPMDIEWAKDGITGEMFIVQARPETVQALKNPNIYEEYILKQKGKLLVTGIAIGAKISAGKVRVIKDVKQISEFRKGEILVTEVTDPDWEPIMKIASGIITDKGGRTSHAAIVSRELGVNCIVGANDATSVLKTGQMITIDCSSGTIGNVYEGRLNFEVKKHELKKLKDPKVKISINIGSPDEAFKYHNLPVKGVGLGRLEFIIASQIQIHPNVLIDYPRIKNGALKFNNQTKKDLESLINKIDQLTIGYSNKQDFYVDKLTFGIAKIAAAFWPNEVIIRFSDFKTNEYATLTGGNLYEPFEENPMIG
;
A
#
# COMPACT_ATOMS: atom_id res chain seq x y z
N TYR A 1 9.42 -33.85 8.59
CA TYR A 1 9.90 -33.18 9.82
C TYR A 1 10.06 -34.26 10.88
N LYS A 2 11.18 -34.32 11.56
CA LYS A 2 11.49 -35.42 12.54
C LYS A 2 10.73 -35.32 13.88
N THR A 3 9.60 -34.59 13.93
CA THR A 3 8.79 -34.37 15.15
C THR A 3 7.35 -34.81 14.92
N LYS A 4 6.72 -35.39 15.95
CA LYS A 4 5.28 -35.69 15.96
C LYS A 4 4.49 -34.37 16.19
N ASN A 5 3.33 -34.23 15.57
CA ASN A 5 2.43 -33.07 15.73
C ASN A 5 3.03 -31.71 15.34
N VAL A 6 3.74 -31.66 14.20
CA VAL A 6 4.18 -30.40 13.59
C VAL A 6 2.97 -29.57 13.20
N ASP A 7 3.00 -28.28 13.50
CA ASP A 7 2.02 -27.32 13.00
C ASP A 7 2.27 -27.02 11.52
N VAL A 8 1.23 -27.18 10.71
CA VAL A 8 1.31 -27.01 9.27
C VAL A 8 0.21 -26.09 8.73
N ALA A 9 0.51 -25.44 7.61
CA ALA A 9 -0.47 -24.85 6.72
C ALA A 9 -0.83 -25.86 5.63
N VAL A 10 -2.10 -26.01 5.35
CA VAL A 10 -2.62 -26.81 4.25
C VAL A 10 -3.14 -25.82 3.20
N ARG A 11 -2.48 -25.79 2.05
CA ARG A 11 -2.71 -24.81 0.99
C ARG A 11 -3.12 -25.49 -0.31
N SER A 12 -4.15 -24.99 -0.92
CA SER A 12 -4.51 -25.38 -2.30
C SER A 12 -3.55 -24.76 -3.32
N SER A 13 -3.40 -25.40 -4.46
CA SER A 13 -2.71 -24.90 -5.65
C SER A 13 -3.41 -25.44 -6.89
N ALA A 14 -4.07 -24.56 -7.64
CA ALA A 14 -4.84 -24.94 -8.82
C ALA A 14 -4.07 -24.71 -10.11
N THR A 15 -4.35 -25.54 -11.13
CA THR A 15 -3.72 -25.39 -12.46
C THR A 15 -4.13 -24.12 -13.20
N ALA A 16 -5.24 -23.51 -12.79
CA ALA A 16 -5.73 -22.23 -13.33
C ALA A 16 -5.37 -21.01 -12.45
N GLU A 17 -4.63 -21.22 -11.37
CA GLU A 17 -4.07 -20.16 -10.53
C GLU A 17 -2.94 -19.49 -11.31
N ASP A 18 -2.77 -18.22 -11.38
CA ASP A 18 -1.68 -17.50 -12.05
C ASP A 18 -1.64 -17.54 -13.60
N LEU A 19 -2.77 -17.71 -14.24
CA LEU A 19 -2.82 -17.50 -15.69
C LEU A 19 -2.79 -16.01 -16.04
N PRO A 20 -2.22 -15.62 -17.20
CA PRO A 20 -2.10 -14.21 -17.60
C PRO A 20 -3.41 -13.41 -17.58
N ASP A 21 -4.53 -14.08 -17.90
CA ASP A 21 -5.86 -13.47 -18.00
C ASP A 21 -6.82 -13.93 -16.89
N ALA A 22 -6.32 -14.71 -15.92
CA ALA A 22 -7.16 -15.31 -14.89
C ALA A 22 -6.37 -15.52 -13.58
N SER A 23 -6.61 -14.67 -12.58
CA SER A 23 -6.08 -14.87 -11.22
C SER A 23 -7.12 -15.58 -10.38
N PHE A 24 -6.79 -16.78 -9.88
CA PHE A 24 -7.58 -17.53 -8.92
C PHE A 24 -7.30 -17.10 -7.47
N ALA A 25 -6.62 -15.97 -7.29
CA ALA A 25 -6.22 -15.47 -6.00
C ALA A 25 -7.44 -15.29 -5.08
N GLY A 26 -7.38 -15.85 -3.87
CA GLY A 26 -8.46 -15.74 -2.90
C GLY A 26 -9.70 -16.61 -3.14
N GLN A 27 -9.76 -17.37 -4.25
CA GLN A 27 -10.89 -18.27 -4.55
C GLN A 27 -10.84 -19.58 -3.76
N GLN A 28 -9.69 -19.90 -3.19
CA GLN A 28 -9.44 -21.17 -2.50
C GLN A 28 -9.03 -20.94 -1.05
N GLU A 29 -9.28 -21.94 -0.19
CA GLU A 29 -9.07 -21.81 1.23
C GLU A 29 -7.69 -22.34 1.67
N THR A 30 -7.07 -21.64 2.62
CA THR A 30 -5.86 -22.05 3.33
C THR A 30 -6.19 -22.33 4.78
N TYR A 31 -5.79 -23.51 5.27
CA TYR A 31 -6.00 -23.90 6.65
C TYR A 31 -4.70 -23.78 7.43
N LEU A 32 -4.69 -22.92 8.44
CA LEU A 32 -3.50 -22.61 9.23
C LEU A 32 -3.46 -23.31 10.57
N ASN A 33 -2.25 -23.57 11.09
CA ASN A 33 -2.00 -24.18 12.39
C ASN A 33 -2.68 -25.56 12.57
N ILE A 34 -2.71 -26.35 11.50
CA ILE A 34 -3.26 -27.71 11.54
C ILE A 34 -2.27 -28.65 12.26
N ARG A 35 -2.78 -29.48 13.18
CA ARG A 35 -1.97 -30.40 13.96
C ARG A 35 -2.63 -31.77 14.07
N GLY A 36 -1.83 -32.82 13.94
CA GLY A 36 -2.28 -34.21 14.05
C GLY A 36 -2.85 -34.74 12.71
N GLU A 37 -2.86 -36.07 12.62
CA GLU A 37 -3.18 -36.79 11.37
C GLU A 37 -4.62 -36.57 10.93
N GLN A 38 -5.59 -36.71 11.84
CA GLN A 38 -7.00 -36.59 11.50
C GLN A 38 -7.36 -35.17 11.02
N ALA A 39 -6.86 -34.12 11.72
CA ALA A 39 -7.10 -32.73 11.32
C ALA A 39 -6.42 -32.42 9.97
N LEU A 40 -5.26 -33.01 9.71
CA LEU A 40 -4.57 -32.86 8.42
C LEU A 40 -5.37 -33.46 7.28
N ILE A 41 -5.89 -34.69 7.44
CA ILE A 41 -6.70 -35.36 6.43
C ILE A 41 -7.98 -34.56 6.15
N GLU A 42 -8.62 -34.03 7.18
CA GLU A 42 -9.82 -33.22 7.05
C GLU A 42 -9.51 -31.90 6.32
N ALA A 43 -8.43 -31.20 6.68
CA ALA A 43 -8.02 -29.97 6.00
C ALA A 43 -7.68 -30.21 4.51
N VAL A 44 -7.04 -31.34 4.18
CA VAL A 44 -6.77 -31.74 2.79
C VAL A 44 -8.09 -31.98 2.02
N LYS A 45 -9.05 -32.71 2.59
CA LYS A 45 -10.36 -32.94 1.98
C LYS A 45 -11.11 -31.61 1.75
N ASN A 46 -11.09 -30.73 2.73
CA ASN A 46 -11.73 -29.41 2.64
C ASN A 46 -11.04 -28.52 1.58
N SER A 47 -9.71 -28.60 1.43
CA SER A 47 -8.99 -27.93 0.36
C SER A 47 -9.45 -28.40 -1.02
N PHE A 48 -9.61 -29.70 -1.26
CA PHE A 48 -10.18 -30.20 -2.51
C PHE A 48 -11.63 -29.75 -2.72
N SER A 49 -12.43 -29.75 -1.65
CA SER A 49 -13.84 -29.32 -1.70
C SER A 49 -13.98 -27.83 -2.04
N SER A 50 -12.97 -27.00 -1.80
CA SER A 50 -12.98 -25.57 -2.10
C SER A 50 -13.14 -25.26 -3.59
N LEU A 51 -12.78 -26.19 -4.50
CA LEU A 51 -13.08 -26.07 -5.92
C LEU A 51 -14.58 -26.03 -6.25
N PHE A 52 -15.43 -26.53 -5.37
CA PHE A 52 -16.87 -26.67 -5.58
C PHE A 52 -17.70 -25.67 -4.78
N THR A 53 -17.06 -24.63 -4.24
CA THR A 53 -17.77 -23.48 -3.67
C THR A 53 -18.43 -22.65 -4.77
N ASP A 54 -19.52 -21.96 -4.45
CA ASP A 54 -20.26 -21.13 -5.41
C ASP A 54 -19.36 -20.11 -6.11
N ARG A 55 -18.44 -19.48 -5.37
CA ARG A 55 -17.48 -18.54 -5.91
C ARG A 55 -16.49 -19.19 -6.90
N ALA A 56 -15.96 -20.37 -6.58
CA ALA A 56 -15.02 -21.07 -7.45
C ALA A 56 -15.70 -21.60 -8.73
N ILE A 57 -16.97 -22.00 -8.64
CA ILE A 57 -17.79 -22.41 -9.77
C ILE A 57 -18.09 -21.22 -10.67
N SER A 58 -18.58 -20.10 -10.09
CA SER A 58 -18.87 -18.87 -10.84
C SER A 58 -17.63 -18.34 -11.56
N TYR A 59 -16.49 -18.30 -10.87
CA TYR A 59 -15.24 -17.85 -11.48
C TYR A 59 -14.83 -18.70 -12.69
N ARG A 60 -14.87 -20.04 -12.57
CA ARG A 60 -14.56 -20.94 -13.70
C ARG A 60 -15.50 -20.71 -14.88
N TYR A 61 -16.78 -20.58 -14.61
CA TYR A 61 -17.80 -20.28 -15.63
C TYR A 61 -17.50 -18.95 -16.34
N ASP A 62 -17.25 -17.88 -15.59
CA ASP A 62 -16.95 -16.55 -16.11
C ASP A 62 -15.69 -16.53 -16.99
N LYS A 63 -14.69 -17.38 -16.68
CA LYS A 63 -13.44 -17.51 -17.42
C LYS A 63 -13.49 -18.55 -18.53
N GLY A 64 -14.62 -19.22 -18.72
CA GLY A 64 -14.81 -20.20 -19.80
C GLY A 64 -14.15 -21.56 -19.55
N PHE A 65 -13.74 -21.88 -18.32
CA PHE A 65 -13.21 -23.19 -17.98
C PHE A 65 -14.33 -24.22 -17.79
N SER A 66 -14.16 -25.39 -18.34
CA SER A 66 -15.04 -26.51 -18.01
C SER A 66 -14.83 -26.99 -16.57
N SER A 67 -15.81 -27.68 -16.02
CA SER A 67 -15.76 -28.16 -14.63
C SER A 67 -14.61 -29.14 -14.35
N THR A 68 -14.03 -29.75 -15.39
CA THR A 68 -12.99 -30.80 -15.31
C THR A 68 -11.58 -30.31 -15.73
N GLU A 69 -11.45 -29.08 -16.26
CA GLU A 69 -10.16 -28.57 -16.75
C GLU A 69 -9.28 -28.01 -15.61
N VAL A 70 -9.89 -27.53 -14.54
CA VAL A 70 -9.15 -27.00 -13.40
C VAL A 70 -8.90 -28.11 -12.40
N LEU A 71 -7.63 -28.47 -12.25
CA LEU A 71 -7.17 -29.44 -11.27
C LEU A 71 -6.55 -28.71 -10.07
N LEU A 72 -6.63 -29.36 -8.91
CA LEU A 72 -6.10 -28.82 -7.65
C LEU A 72 -5.13 -29.81 -7.02
N SER A 73 -4.01 -29.32 -6.59
CA SER A 73 -3.11 -30.00 -5.67
C SER A 73 -3.18 -29.36 -4.28
N VAL A 74 -2.72 -30.10 -3.28
CA VAL A 74 -2.67 -29.60 -1.90
C VAL A 74 -1.25 -29.67 -1.38
N GLY A 75 -0.71 -28.52 -1.01
CA GLY A 75 0.59 -28.38 -0.35
C GLY A 75 0.44 -28.41 1.17
N VAL A 76 1.26 -29.22 1.83
CA VAL A 76 1.38 -29.24 3.29
C VAL A 76 2.70 -28.64 3.69
N GLN A 77 2.68 -27.45 4.26
CA GLN A 77 3.85 -26.64 4.56
C GLN A 77 3.97 -26.43 6.08
N LYS A 78 5.18 -26.60 6.63
CA LYS A 78 5.42 -26.25 8.05
C LYS A 78 5.11 -24.78 8.29
N MET A 79 4.40 -24.48 9.38
CA MET A 79 4.13 -23.10 9.78
C MET A 79 5.42 -22.40 10.20
N VAL A 80 5.57 -21.15 9.78
CA VAL A 80 6.51 -20.19 10.35
C VAL A 80 5.85 -19.54 11.55
N ARG A 81 6.54 -19.43 12.67
CA ARG A 81 6.00 -18.88 13.93
C ARG A 81 5.88 -17.35 13.89
N SER A 82 5.30 -16.84 12.81
CA SER A 82 5.03 -15.42 12.66
C SER A 82 3.91 -14.90 13.59
N ASP A 83 3.15 -15.81 14.20
CA ASP A 83 2.25 -15.47 15.31
C ASP A 83 2.98 -14.78 16.49
N LYS A 84 4.29 -14.97 16.61
CA LYS A 84 5.19 -14.32 17.57
C LYS A 84 6.16 -13.33 16.90
N GLY A 85 6.10 -13.17 15.60
CA GLY A 85 6.95 -12.32 14.79
C GLY A 85 6.11 -11.39 13.90
N SER A 86 6.45 -11.36 12.63
CA SER A 86 5.79 -10.54 11.62
C SER A 86 5.67 -11.29 10.29
N SER A 87 4.81 -10.81 9.42
CA SER A 87 4.62 -11.38 8.09
C SER A 87 4.01 -10.35 7.15
N GLY A 88 4.01 -10.66 5.87
CA GLY A 88 3.44 -9.76 4.90
C GLY A 88 3.67 -10.19 3.47
N VAL A 89 3.62 -9.21 2.57
CA VAL A 89 3.79 -9.38 1.13
C VAL A 89 4.88 -8.45 0.61
N ALA A 90 5.51 -8.84 -0.48
CA ALA A 90 6.48 -8.02 -1.18
C ALA A 90 6.26 -8.12 -2.70
N PHE A 91 6.30 -6.97 -3.39
CA PHE A 91 6.22 -6.89 -4.83
C PHE A 91 7.55 -6.40 -5.40
N THR A 92 8.06 -7.05 -6.44
CA THR A 92 9.30 -6.59 -7.09
C THR A 92 9.06 -5.53 -8.17
N ILE A 93 7.95 -4.85 -8.09
CA ILE A 93 7.53 -3.73 -8.94
C ILE A 93 6.63 -2.81 -8.11
N ASP A 94 6.58 -1.52 -8.43
CA ASP A 94 5.53 -0.66 -7.90
C ASP A 94 4.19 -1.03 -8.53
N THR A 95 3.25 -1.49 -7.71
CA THR A 95 1.96 -2.03 -8.16
C THR A 95 0.99 -0.98 -8.69
N GLU A 96 1.26 0.32 -8.48
CA GLU A 96 0.44 1.42 -9.00
C GLU A 96 0.93 1.90 -10.36
N THR A 97 2.22 2.18 -10.45
CA THR A 97 2.81 2.88 -11.60
C THR A 97 3.51 1.94 -12.58
N GLY A 98 3.81 0.69 -12.16
CA GLY A 98 4.62 -0.22 -12.94
C GLY A 98 6.12 0.11 -12.92
N PHE A 99 6.57 0.96 -11.99
CA PHE A 99 7.99 1.27 -11.86
C PHE A 99 8.76 0.02 -11.37
N ASN A 100 9.63 -0.48 -12.21
CA ASN A 100 10.24 -1.80 -12.05
C ASN A 100 11.57 -1.82 -11.30
N LYS A 101 12.09 -0.65 -10.86
CA LYS A 101 13.38 -0.54 -10.16
C LYS A 101 13.23 -0.53 -8.63
N VAL A 102 12.05 -0.87 -8.11
CA VAL A 102 11.81 -0.95 -6.66
C VAL A 102 11.26 -2.30 -6.24
N ILE A 103 11.40 -2.57 -4.93
CA ILE A 103 10.71 -3.62 -4.21
C ILE A 103 9.84 -2.92 -3.19
N LEU A 104 8.54 -3.18 -3.23
CA LEU A 104 7.55 -2.71 -2.27
C LEU A 104 7.30 -3.81 -1.25
N ILE A 105 7.53 -3.56 0.03
CA ILE A 105 7.32 -4.52 1.12
C ILE A 105 6.23 -3.98 2.03
N ASN A 106 5.21 -4.81 2.30
CA ASN A 106 4.20 -4.54 3.31
C ASN A 106 4.27 -5.59 4.40
N GLY A 107 4.16 -5.16 5.66
CA GLY A 107 4.26 -6.08 6.79
C GLY A 107 3.47 -5.66 8.01
N SER A 108 3.06 -6.66 8.80
CA SER A 108 2.40 -6.47 10.09
C SER A 108 2.82 -7.56 11.08
N TYR A 109 2.53 -7.36 12.34
CA TYR A 109 2.73 -8.38 13.36
C TYR A 109 1.72 -9.52 13.20
N GLY A 110 2.14 -10.74 13.53
CA GLY A 110 1.29 -11.93 13.49
C GLY A 110 1.30 -12.67 12.15
N LEU A 111 0.30 -13.52 11.93
CA LEU A 111 0.11 -14.29 10.70
C LEU A 111 -0.34 -13.40 9.55
N GLY A 112 0.15 -13.67 8.32
CA GLY A 112 -0.02 -12.84 7.13
C GLY A 112 -1.43 -12.69 6.59
N GLU A 113 -2.35 -13.52 7.03
CA GLU A 113 -3.72 -13.55 6.50
C GLU A 113 -4.43 -12.19 6.59
N LEU A 114 -4.22 -11.42 7.68
CA LEU A 114 -4.83 -10.10 7.84
C LEU A 114 -4.27 -9.06 6.85
N VAL A 115 -2.98 -9.18 6.49
CA VAL A 115 -2.35 -8.30 5.48
C VAL A 115 -2.90 -8.62 4.10
N VAL A 116 -2.94 -9.91 3.73
CA VAL A 116 -3.47 -10.39 2.44
C VAL A 116 -4.95 -10.04 2.28
N LYS A 117 -5.76 -10.23 3.33
CA LYS A 117 -7.19 -9.87 3.34
C LYS A 117 -7.44 -8.35 3.47
N GLY A 118 -6.41 -7.52 3.67
CA GLY A 118 -6.56 -6.08 3.82
C GLY A 118 -7.30 -5.62 5.08
N GLN A 119 -7.34 -6.48 6.10
CA GLN A 119 -8.03 -6.19 7.38
C GLN A 119 -7.19 -5.37 8.35
N VAL A 120 -5.93 -5.14 8.01
CA VAL A 120 -4.98 -4.33 8.77
C VAL A 120 -4.26 -3.36 7.82
N THR A 121 -3.95 -2.17 8.31
CA THR A 121 -3.07 -1.23 7.60
C THR A 121 -1.63 -1.53 7.98
N PRO A 122 -0.83 -2.16 7.08
CA PRO A 122 0.52 -2.61 7.37
C PRO A 122 1.54 -1.48 7.33
N ASP A 123 2.75 -1.73 7.85
CA ASP A 123 3.93 -0.95 7.52
C ASP A 123 4.26 -1.10 6.04
N GLU A 124 4.77 -0.04 5.42
CA GLU A 124 5.19 -0.02 4.01
C GLU A 124 6.64 0.42 3.91
N PHE A 125 7.43 -0.35 3.15
CA PHE A 125 8.83 -0.06 2.87
C PHE A 125 9.07 -0.11 1.37
N VAL A 126 9.85 0.84 0.84
CA VAL A 126 10.24 0.87 -0.56
C VAL A 126 11.75 0.78 -0.66
N VAL A 127 12.24 -0.21 -1.40
CA VAL A 127 13.66 -0.50 -1.59
C VAL A 127 14.04 -0.31 -3.04
N PHE A 128 15.07 0.47 -3.32
CA PHE A 128 15.56 0.74 -4.66
C PHE A 128 16.60 -0.30 -5.09
N LYS A 129 16.26 -1.11 -6.10
CA LYS A 129 17.08 -2.24 -6.57
C LYS A 129 18.49 -1.85 -6.99
N PRO A 130 18.71 -0.76 -7.77
CA PRO A 130 20.08 -0.38 -8.16
C PRO A 130 21.00 -0.04 -6.97
N SER A 131 20.49 0.60 -5.92
CA SER A 131 21.28 0.84 -4.71
C SER A 131 21.60 -0.46 -3.98
N LEU A 132 20.61 -1.36 -3.87
CA LEU A 132 20.78 -2.69 -3.28
C LEU A 132 21.90 -3.46 -4.01
N GLU A 133 21.88 -3.52 -5.34
CA GLU A 133 22.85 -4.25 -6.16
C GLU A 133 24.27 -3.66 -6.09
N ASN A 134 24.39 -2.36 -5.83
CA ASN A 134 25.68 -1.67 -5.72
C ASN A 134 26.15 -1.48 -4.27
N ASN A 135 25.53 -2.16 -3.30
CA ASN A 135 25.85 -2.10 -1.87
C ASN A 135 25.76 -0.68 -1.25
N PHE A 136 24.88 0.17 -1.79
CA PHE A 136 24.49 1.42 -1.16
C PHE A 136 23.26 1.20 -0.29
N TYR A 137 22.98 2.13 0.64
CA TYR A 137 21.76 2.09 1.43
C TYR A 137 20.51 2.15 0.51
N PRO A 138 19.68 1.11 0.47
CA PRO A 138 18.69 0.97 -0.59
C PRO A 138 17.27 1.38 -0.20
N ILE A 139 16.98 1.62 1.09
CA ILE A 139 15.64 1.95 1.57
C ILE A 139 15.34 3.42 1.24
N ILE A 140 14.33 3.66 0.41
CA ILE A 140 13.95 5.00 -0.06
C ILE A 140 12.58 5.46 0.46
N SER A 141 11.88 4.65 1.24
CA SER A 141 10.66 5.04 1.95
C SER A 141 10.37 4.08 3.09
N LYS A 142 9.89 4.63 4.22
CA LYS A 142 9.37 3.88 5.37
C LYS A 142 8.13 4.58 5.89
N ASN A 143 7.00 3.89 5.88
CA ASN A 143 5.73 4.38 6.40
C ASN A 143 5.18 3.40 7.42
N ILE A 144 4.89 3.90 8.62
CA ILE A 144 4.34 3.09 9.69
C ILE A 144 2.84 2.93 9.51
N GLY A 145 2.35 1.70 9.57
CA GLY A 145 0.93 1.36 9.52
C GLY A 145 0.27 1.42 10.89
N LYS A 146 -1.03 1.49 10.94
CA LYS A 146 -1.79 1.47 12.21
C LYS A 146 -1.67 0.15 12.94
N LYS A 147 -1.66 -0.98 12.23
CA LYS A 147 -1.48 -2.34 12.78
C LYS A 147 -2.32 -2.63 14.04
N GLU A 148 -3.58 -2.21 14.03
CA GLU A 148 -4.45 -2.25 15.23
C GLU A 148 -4.73 -3.66 15.74
N ILE A 149 -4.68 -4.65 14.84
CA ILE A 149 -4.97 -6.06 15.11
C ILE A 149 -3.88 -6.96 14.54
N LYS A 150 -3.73 -8.13 15.13
CA LYS A 150 -2.88 -9.22 14.62
C LYS A 150 -3.54 -10.57 14.81
N MET A 151 -3.22 -11.53 13.94
CA MET A 151 -3.68 -12.91 14.06
C MET A 151 -2.59 -13.76 14.69
N ILE A 152 -2.96 -14.54 15.69
CA ILE A 152 -2.06 -15.46 16.39
C ILE A 152 -2.67 -16.87 16.44
N TYR A 153 -1.90 -17.85 16.91
CA TYR A 153 -2.43 -19.15 17.24
C TYR A 153 -3.43 -19.06 18.38
N SER A 154 -4.57 -19.75 18.23
CA SER A 154 -5.58 -19.81 19.29
C SER A 154 -4.99 -20.44 20.56
N ARG A 155 -5.28 -19.81 21.70
CA ARG A 155 -4.90 -20.32 23.03
C ARG A 155 -5.80 -21.47 23.47
N ASN A 156 -6.97 -21.63 22.85
CA ASN A 156 -7.92 -22.67 23.21
C ASN A 156 -7.84 -23.83 22.20
N SER A 157 -7.23 -24.93 22.60
CA SER A 157 -7.05 -26.15 21.80
C SER A 157 -8.32 -26.89 21.42
N GLN A 158 -9.49 -26.51 21.97
CA GLN A 158 -10.78 -27.11 21.67
C GLN A 158 -11.58 -26.37 20.57
N ARG A 159 -11.08 -25.24 20.04
CA ARG A 159 -11.74 -24.52 18.96
C ARG A 159 -11.47 -25.17 17.61
N VAL A 160 -12.50 -25.18 16.76
CA VAL A 160 -12.42 -25.59 15.36
C VAL A 160 -11.44 -24.67 14.60
N GLN A 161 -11.44 -23.37 14.90
CA GLN A 161 -10.45 -22.41 14.38
C GLN A 161 -9.20 -22.43 15.26
N GLN A 162 -8.09 -22.75 14.65
CA GLN A 162 -6.76 -22.85 15.27
C GLN A 162 -6.03 -21.49 15.39
N THR A 163 -6.67 -20.41 14.95
CA THR A 163 -6.16 -19.02 14.99
C THR A 163 -7.18 -18.08 15.64
N GLU A 164 -6.71 -16.98 16.21
CA GLU A 164 -7.55 -15.92 16.77
C GLU A 164 -6.98 -14.53 16.47
N VAL A 165 -7.87 -13.55 16.31
CA VAL A 165 -7.49 -12.15 16.09
C VAL A 165 -7.52 -11.41 17.43
N ILE A 166 -6.42 -10.73 17.75
CA ILE A 166 -6.28 -9.94 18.97
C ILE A 166 -5.82 -8.51 18.64
N LYS A 167 -6.02 -7.56 19.54
CA LYS A 167 -5.45 -6.22 19.44
C LYS A 167 -3.94 -6.27 19.61
N THR A 168 -3.23 -5.47 18.85
CA THR A 168 -1.79 -5.23 19.04
C THR A 168 -1.57 -4.32 20.25
N SER A 169 -0.38 -4.40 20.83
CA SER A 169 0.05 -3.47 21.87
C SER A 169 0.33 -2.07 21.28
N ILE A 170 0.29 -1.05 22.12
CA ILE A 170 0.68 0.31 21.72
C ILE A 170 2.12 0.34 21.19
N SER A 171 3.02 -0.42 21.80
CA SER A 171 4.40 -0.55 21.34
C SER A 171 4.49 -1.13 19.92
N GLU A 172 3.71 -2.15 19.59
CA GLU A 172 3.68 -2.72 18.22
C GLU A 172 3.11 -1.73 17.20
N GLN A 173 2.12 -0.91 17.58
CA GLN A 173 1.56 0.11 16.70
C GLN A 173 2.55 1.26 16.44
N GLN A 174 3.43 1.56 17.39
CA GLN A 174 4.38 2.66 17.33
C GLN A 174 5.76 2.28 16.78
N ASN A 175 6.01 1.01 16.53
CA ASN A 175 7.28 0.52 15.99
C ASN A 175 7.07 -0.20 14.66
N PHE A 176 8.08 -0.14 13.78
CA PHE A 176 8.09 -0.94 12.56
C PHE A 176 8.18 -2.43 12.88
N CYS A 177 7.51 -3.25 12.09
CA CYS A 177 7.52 -4.71 12.25
C CYS A 177 8.80 -5.38 11.74
N LEU A 178 9.64 -4.66 11.01
CA LEU A 178 10.95 -5.08 10.50
C LEU A 178 12.02 -4.03 10.80
N THR A 179 13.27 -4.51 11.03
CA THR A 179 14.46 -3.64 11.06
C THR A 179 14.97 -3.38 9.64
N ASP A 180 15.88 -2.40 9.49
CA ASP A 180 16.46 -2.06 8.18
C ASP A 180 17.27 -3.24 7.61
N GLU A 181 18.00 -3.98 8.45
CA GLU A 181 18.74 -5.17 8.04
C GLU A 181 17.81 -6.28 7.53
N GLU A 182 16.66 -6.46 8.19
CA GLU A 182 15.65 -7.43 7.79
C GLU A 182 14.99 -7.04 6.46
N ILE A 183 14.69 -5.75 6.26
CA ILE A 183 14.16 -5.22 5.00
C ILE A 183 15.15 -5.46 3.86
N ILE A 184 16.43 -5.16 4.07
CA ILE A 184 17.50 -5.35 3.08
C ILE A 184 17.67 -6.84 2.74
N LYS A 185 17.71 -7.71 3.76
CA LYS A 185 17.82 -9.17 3.57
C LYS A 185 16.66 -9.72 2.75
N LEU A 186 15.42 -9.37 3.12
CA LEU A 186 14.22 -9.77 2.39
C LEU A 186 14.26 -9.28 0.95
N SER A 187 14.70 -8.03 0.74
CA SER A 187 14.81 -7.45 -0.60
C SER A 187 15.80 -8.20 -1.50
N TRP A 188 16.92 -8.67 -0.95
CA TRP A 188 17.86 -9.52 -1.68
C TRP A 188 17.22 -10.85 -2.10
N ASP A 189 16.42 -11.48 -1.25
CA ASP A 189 15.73 -12.71 -1.57
C ASP A 189 14.65 -12.49 -2.64
N CYS A 190 13.86 -11.41 -2.53
CA CYS A 190 12.91 -11.01 -3.57
C CYS A 190 13.59 -10.76 -4.93
N LEU A 191 14.73 -10.08 -4.95
CA LEU A 191 15.48 -9.80 -6.18
C LEU A 191 16.03 -11.09 -6.82
N LYS A 192 16.52 -12.04 -6.02
CA LYS A 192 16.97 -13.37 -6.52
C LYS A 192 15.81 -14.13 -7.15
N ILE A 193 14.63 -14.11 -6.53
CA ILE A 193 13.43 -14.76 -7.05
C ILE A 193 13.04 -14.13 -8.39
N GLU A 194 12.94 -12.79 -8.47
CA GLU A 194 12.64 -12.06 -9.70
C GLU A 194 13.61 -12.45 -10.84
N LYS A 195 14.92 -12.41 -10.56
CA LYS A 195 15.96 -12.78 -11.54
C LYS A 195 15.82 -14.23 -12.02
N HIS A 196 15.52 -15.16 -11.09
CA HIS A 196 15.31 -16.56 -11.42
C HIS A 196 14.12 -16.75 -12.37
N PHE A 197 12.95 -16.19 -12.02
CA PHE A 197 11.75 -16.32 -12.85
C PHE A 197 11.86 -15.56 -14.17
N SER A 198 12.49 -14.38 -14.18
CA SER A 198 12.76 -13.65 -15.42
C SER A 198 13.64 -14.45 -16.39
N LYS A 199 14.67 -15.13 -15.88
CA LYS A 199 15.52 -16.04 -16.68
C LYS A 199 14.73 -17.25 -17.19
N LYS A 200 13.92 -17.88 -16.34
CA LYS A 200 13.09 -19.03 -16.67
C LYS A 200 12.07 -18.71 -17.76
N HIS A 201 11.39 -17.57 -17.64
CA HIS A 201 10.37 -17.13 -18.59
C HIS A 201 10.94 -16.41 -19.82
N LYS A 202 12.26 -16.15 -19.87
CA LYS A 202 12.94 -15.39 -20.94
C LYS A 202 12.35 -14.00 -21.18
N ARG A 203 11.77 -13.41 -20.15
CA ARG A 203 11.19 -12.05 -20.14
C ARG A 203 11.21 -11.50 -18.72
N TYR A 204 11.16 -10.18 -18.57
CA TYR A 204 10.98 -9.56 -17.25
C TYR A 204 9.71 -10.12 -16.58
N SER A 205 9.86 -10.64 -15.39
CA SER A 205 8.82 -11.29 -14.61
C SER A 205 8.85 -10.77 -13.19
N PRO A 206 8.17 -9.64 -12.91
CA PRO A 206 8.03 -9.14 -11.55
C PRO A 206 7.25 -10.14 -10.71
N MET A 207 7.49 -10.13 -9.40
CA MET A 207 6.99 -11.14 -8.49
C MET A 207 6.13 -10.54 -7.39
N ASP A 208 5.10 -11.26 -7.02
CA ASP A 208 4.30 -11.13 -5.80
C ASP A 208 4.76 -12.24 -4.84
N ILE A 209 5.21 -11.85 -3.64
CA ILE A 209 5.93 -12.72 -2.72
C ILE A 209 5.30 -12.58 -1.32
N GLU A 210 4.86 -13.71 -0.74
CA GLU A 210 4.48 -13.77 0.66
C GLU A 210 5.70 -14.16 1.50
N TRP A 211 5.91 -13.46 2.59
CA TRP A 211 7.03 -13.69 3.52
C TRP A 211 6.56 -13.78 4.97
N ALA A 212 7.35 -14.44 5.80
CA ALA A 212 7.10 -14.56 7.23
C ALA A 212 8.41 -14.59 8.03
N LYS A 213 8.44 -13.87 9.15
CA LYS A 213 9.51 -13.88 10.14
C LYS A 213 9.11 -14.76 11.31
N ASP A 214 9.92 -15.75 11.62
CA ASP A 214 9.76 -16.58 12.80
C ASP A 214 10.14 -15.78 14.06
N GLY A 215 9.18 -15.55 14.95
CA GLY A 215 9.41 -14.79 16.17
C GLY A 215 10.16 -15.55 17.27
N ILE A 216 10.51 -16.84 17.04
CA ILE A 216 11.31 -17.65 17.96
C ILE A 216 12.78 -17.66 17.52
N THR A 217 13.04 -17.88 16.23
CA THR A 217 14.40 -17.97 15.67
C THR A 217 14.90 -16.65 15.09
N GLY A 218 14.02 -15.72 14.79
CA GLY A 218 14.33 -14.47 14.07
C GLY A 218 14.56 -14.65 12.56
N GLU A 219 14.43 -15.89 12.04
CA GLU A 219 14.67 -16.17 10.63
C GLU A 219 13.53 -15.70 9.73
N MET A 220 13.87 -15.21 8.55
CA MET A 220 12.93 -14.82 7.49
C MET A 220 12.74 -15.96 6.52
N PHE A 221 11.48 -16.21 6.12
CA PHE A 221 11.10 -17.26 5.18
C PHE A 221 10.24 -16.69 4.05
N ILE A 222 10.47 -17.16 2.84
CA ILE A 222 9.55 -16.99 1.73
C ILE A 222 8.52 -18.12 1.81
N VAL A 223 7.25 -17.78 1.88
CA VAL A 223 6.17 -18.79 2.01
C VAL A 223 5.41 -19.02 0.72
N GLN A 224 5.39 -18.03 -0.18
CA GLN A 224 4.88 -18.17 -1.56
C GLN A 224 5.56 -17.15 -2.47
N ALA A 225 5.69 -17.48 -3.76
CA ALA A 225 6.09 -16.54 -4.80
C ALA A 225 5.34 -16.86 -6.09
N ARG A 226 4.75 -15.84 -6.73
CA ARG A 226 4.05 -15.94 -8.00
C ARG A 226 4.38 -14.74 -8.90
N PRO A 227 4.30 -14.87 -10.24
CA PRO A 227 4.46 -13.73 -11.12
C PRO A 227 3.39 -12.67 -10.88
N GLU A 228 3.79 -11.41 -10.85
CA GLU A 228 2.87 -10.29 -10.90
C GLU A 228 2.42 -10.10 -12.37
N THR A 229 1.11 -10.11 -12.63
CA THR A 229 0.56 -10.14 -13.99
C THR A 229 -0.14 -8.84 -14.40
N VAL A 230 -0.54 -8.00 -13.46
CA VAL A 230 -1.36 -6.80 -13.74
C VAL A 230 -0.52 -5.68 -14.36
N GLN A 231 0.58 -5.30 -13.72
CA GLN A 231 1.45 -4.24 -14.24
C GLN A 231 2.40 -4.73 -15.32
N ALA A 232 2.82 -6.01 -15.25
CA ALA A 232 3.68 -6.60 -16.26
C ALA A 232 3.06 -6.62 -17.67
N LEU A 233 1.74 -6.62 -17.79
CA LEU A 233 1.00 -6.65 -19.06
C LEU A 233 0.63 -5.26 -19.59
N LYS A 234 0.74 -4.18 -18.80
CA LYS A 234 0.45 -2.83 -19.26
C LYS A 234 1.46 -2.37 -20.30
N ASN A 235 0.97 -1.71 -21.34
CA ASN A 235 1.83 -1.12 -22.36
C ASN A 235 2.48 0.17 -21.82
N PRO A 236 3.79 0.18 -21.54
CA PRO A 236 4.47 1.35 -20.95
C PRO A 236 4.56 2.55 -21.90
N ASN A 237 4.16 2.39 -23.17
CA ASN A 237 4.26 3.43 -24.20
C ASN A 237 2.97 4.26 -24.36
N ILE A 238 1.92 3.91 -23.62
CA ILE A 238 0.66 4.69 -23.61
C ILE A 238 0.52 5.33 -22.24
N TYR A 239 0.52 6.66 -22.21
CA TYR A 239 0.24 7.42 -21.02
C TYR A 239 -1.18 7.98 -21.11
N GLU A 240 -2.04 7.58 -20.16
CA GLU A 240 -3.40 8.13 -20.01
C GLU A 240 -3.40 9.19 -18.91
N GLU A 241 -3.75 10.41 -19.28
CA GLU A 241 -3.86 11.54 -18.38
C GLU A 241 -5.33 11.83 -18.10
N TYR A 242 -5.74 11.70 -16.84
CA TYR A 242 -7.07 12.07 -16.37
C TYR A 242 -7.03 13.48 -15.78
N ILE A 243 -7.84 14.38 -16.30
CA ILE A 243 -7.84 15.80 -15.92
C ILE A 243 -9.21 16.17 -15.40
N LEU A 244 -9.33 16.48 -14.12
CA LEU A 244 -10.54 17.01 -13.53
C LEU A 244 -10.75 18.46 -14.02
N LYS A 245 -11.91 18.76 -14.60
CA LYS A 245 -12.24 20.08 -15.19
C LYS A 245 -13.02 20.99 -14.25
N GLN A 246 -13.49 20.48 -13.14
CA GLN A 246 -14.32 21.20 -12.19
C GLN A 246 -13.80 21.02 -10.76
N LYS A 247 -13.90 22.06 -9.95
CA LYS A 247 -13.70 21.94 -8.50
C LYS A 247 -14.98 21.40 -7.87
N GLY A 248 -14.85 20.43 -6.96
CA GLY A 248 -15.95 19.87 -6.21
C GLY A 248 -15.73 20.02 -4.70
N LYS A 249 -16.79 19.86 -3.92
CA LYS A 249 -16.68 19.76 -2.46
C LYS A 249 -16.07 18.41 -2.11
N LEU A 250 -14.93 18.42 -1.41
CA LEU A 250 -14.26 17.22 -0.92
C LEU A 250 -15.08 16.62 0.22
N LEU A 251 -15.37 15.32 0.14
CA LEU A 251 -16.12 14.57 1.14
C LEU A 251 -15.24 13.66 1.96
N VAL A 252 -14.39 12.86 1.29
CA VAL A 252 -13.55 11.83 1.91
C VAL A 252 -12.23 11.75 1.17
N THR A 253 -11.16 11.34 1.85
CA THR A 253 -9.85 11.05 1.28
C THR A 253 -9.35 9.69 1.75
N GLY A 254 -8.49 9.05 0.94
CA GLY A 254 -7.84 7.79 1.30
C GLY A 254 -6.66 7.51 0.37
N ILE A 255 -6.20 6.28 0.35
CA ILE A 255 -5.09 5.84 -0.53
C ILE A 255 -5.65 5.56 -1.92
N ALA A 256 -5.13 6.26 -2.93
CA ALA A 256 -5.49 6.03 -4.32
C ALA A 256 -4.97 4.68 -4.83
N ILE A 257 -5.83 3.94 -5.51
CA ILE A 257 -5.51 2.71 -6.23
C ILE A 257 -5.84 2.94 -7.71
N GLY A 258 -4.81 2.93 -8.53
CA GLY A 258 -4.90 3.36 -9.92
C GLY A 258 -4.69 4.87 -10.08
N ALA A 259 -4.91 5.37 -11.31
CA ALA A 259 -4.68 6.76 -11.68
C ALA A 259 -5.83 7.35 -12.51
N LYS A 260 -7.04 6.89 -12.25
CA LYS A 260 -8.23 7.26 -13.02
C LYS A 260 -9.15 8.21 -12.25
N ILE A 261 -10.11 8.78 -12.98
CA ILE A 261 -11.27 9.47 -12.41
C ILE A 261 -12.51 8.69 -12.82
N SER A 262 -13.44 8.49 -11.92
CA SER A 262 -14.73 7.87 -12.18
C SER A 262 -15.85 8.55 -11.40
N ALA A 263 -17.08 8.46 -11.89
CA ALA A 263 -18.25 9.04 -11.23
C ALA A 263 -19.41 8.05 -11.23
N GLY A 264 -20.17 8.02 -10.15
CA GLY A 264 -21.33 7.13 -10.01
C GLY A 264 -22.14 7.39 -8.75
N LYS A 265 -23.26 6.70 -8.62
CA LYS A 265 -24.06 6.72 -7.40
C LYS A 265 -23.45 5.79 -6.35
N VAL A 266 -23.36 6.25 -5.14
CA VAL A 266 -22.89 5.49 -3.99
C VAL A 266 -23.87 4.36 -3.68
N ARG A 267 -23.34 3.19 -3.38
CA ARG A 267 -24.04 2.09 -2.72
C ARG A 267 -23.23 1.65 -1.50
N VAL A 268 -23.71 2.00 -0.31
CA VAL A 268 -23.10 1.52 0.95
C VAL A 268 -23.61 0.11 1.22
N ILE A 269 -22.70 -0.85 1.28
CA ILE A 269 -22.98 -2.25 1.62
C ILE A 269 -22.10 -2.63 2.80
N LYS A 270 -22.72 -3.09 3.89
CA LYS A 270 -22.01 -3.46 5.13
C LYS A 270 -21.84 -4.97 5.28
N ASP A 271 -22.68 -5.76 4.64
CA ASP A 271 -22.65 -7.23 4.71
C ASP A 271 -22.76 -7.81 3.29
N VAL A 272 -21.96 -8.81 3.00
CA VAL A 272 -21.93 -9.53 1.73
C VAL A 272 -23.33 -10.07 1.33
N LYS A 273 -24.21 -10.35 2.28
CA LYS A 273 -25.60 -10.76 2.03
C LYS A 273 -26.44 -9.72 1.27
N GLN A 274 -25.99 -8.46 1.26
CA GLN A 274 -26.67 -7.35 0.58
C GLN A 274 -26.16 -7.12 -0.85
N ILE A 275 -25.31 -7.98 -1.40
CA ILE A 275 -24.71 -7.83 -2.75
C ILE A 275 -25.79 -7.69 -3.84
N SER A 276 -26.92 -8.36 -3.68
CA SER A 276 -28.04 -8.28 -4.62
C SER A 276 -28.64 -6.88 -4.80
N GLU A 277 -28.38 -5.96 -3.87
CA GLU A 277 -28.81 -4.57 -3.96
C GLU A 277 -27.92 -3.72 -4.89
N PHE A 278 -26.70 -4.19 -5.22
CA PHE A 278 -25.72 -3.45 -6.00
C PHE A 278 -26.06 -3.48 -7.49
N ARG A 279 -25.98 -2.33 -8.16
CA ARG A 279 -26.30 -2.19 -9.57
C ARG A 279 -25.06 -1.78 -10.37
N LYS A 280 -24.99 -2.25 -11.62
CA LYS A 280 -23.91 -1.91 -12.56
C LYS A 280 -23.72 -0.39 -12.66
N GLY A 281 -22.47 0.05 -12.51
CA GLY A 281 -22.08 1.46 -12.60
C GLY A 281 -22.23 2.25 -11.29
N GLU A 282 -22.68 1.63 -10.21
CA GLU A 282 -22.62 2.25 -8.88
C GLU A 282 -21.20 2.24 -8.32
N ILE A 283 -20.95 3.05 -7.30
CA ILE A 283 -19.71 3.07 -6.53
C ILE A 283 -19.95 2.30 -5.24
N LEU A 284 -19.21 1.22 -5.07
CA LEU A 284 -19.26 0.40 -3.85
C LEU A 284 -18.57 1.14 -2.71
N VAL A 285 -19.24 1.28 -1.58
CA VAL A 285 -18.68 1.81 -0.33
C VAL A 285 -18.89 0.78 0.77
N THR A 286 -17.81 0.32 1.38
CA THR A 286 -17.86 -0.72 2.43
C THR A 286 -16.71 -0.57 3.42
N GLU A 287 -16.76 -1.27 4.54
CA GLU A 287 -15.69 -1.26 5.52
C GLU A 287 -14.43 -1.95 5.00
N VAL A 288 -14.56 -3.13 4.42
CA VAL A 288 -13.51 -3.98 3.85
C VAL A 288 -14.14 -4.92 2.83
N THR A 289 -13.34 -5.42 1.87
CA THR A 289 -13.78 -6.47 0.95
C THR A 289 -12.99 -7.77 1.16
N ASP A 290 -13.60 -8.88 0.80
CA ASP A 290 -13.02 -10.21 0.69
C ASP A 290 -13.43 -10.83 -0.67
N PRO A 291 -13.01 -12.06 -1.03
CA PRO A 291 -13.32 -12.67 -2.33
C PRO A 291 -14.82 -12.78 -2.67
N ASP A 292 -15.69 -12.83 -1.69
CA ASP A 292 -17.15 -12.94 -1.92
C ASP A 292 -17.74 -11.64 -2.52
N TRP A 293 -17.00 -10.52 -2.46
CA TRP A 293 -17.39 -9.22 -3.04
C TRP A 293 -17.07 -9.09 -4.54
N GLU A 294 -16.25 -9.97 -5.11
CA GLU A 294 -15.82 -9.86 -6.51
C GLU A 294 -16.95 -9.70 -7.54
N PRO A 295 -18.11 -10.39 -7.42
CA PRO A 295 -19.19 -10.24 -8.40
C PRO A 295 -19.64 -8.79 -8.57
N ILE A 296 -19.76 -8.04 -7.47
CA ILE A 296 -20.17 -6.63 -7.56
C ILE A 296 -19.00 -5.68 -7.86
N MET A 297 -17.78 -6.02 -7.46
CA MET A 297 -16.59 -5.25 -7.80
C MET A 297 -16.35 -5.20 -9.31
N LYS A 298 -16.67 -6.28 -10.04
CA LYS A 298 -16.59 -6.36 -11.52
C LYS A 298 -17.51 -5.38 -12.24
N ILE A 299 -18.64 -5.03 -11.65
CA ILE A 299 -19.66 -4.15 -12.27
C ILE A 299 -19.65 -2.74 -11.67
N ALA A 300 -18.82 -2.50 -10.66
CA ALA A 300 -18.67 -1.20 -10.01
C ALA A 300 -17.94 -0.18 -10.92
N SER A 301 -18.34 1.08 -10.88
CA SER A 301 -17.61 2.18 -11.50
C SER A 301 -16.47 2.70 -10.62
N GLY A 302 -16.48 2.35 -9.34
CA GLY A 302 -15.46 2.66 -8.37
C GLY A 302 -15.70 1.95 -7.05
N ILE A 303 -14.67 1.88 -6.21
CA ILE A 303 -14.71 1.18 -4.93
C ILE A 303 -14.07 2.08 -3.87
N ILE A 304 -14.68 2.16 -2.69
CA ILE A 304 -14.15 2.90 -1.54
C ILE A 304 -14.25 1.99 -0.32
N THR A 305 -13.13 1.84 0.42
CA THR A 305 -13.13 1.07 1.67
C THR A 305 -12.61 1.90 2.84
N ASP A 306 -13.21 1.74 4.02
CA ASP A 306 -12.77 2.42 5.24
C ASP A 306 -11.39 1.92 5.68
N LYS A 307 -11.15 0.62 5.54
CA LYS A 307 -9.92 -0.06 5.94
C LYS A 307 -9.13 -0.59 4.73
N GLY A 308 -7.87 -0.93 4.99
CA GLY A 308 -6.99 -1.55 4.02
C GLY A 308 -5.87 -0.62 3.54
N GLY A 309 -4.90 -1.22 2.88
CA GLY A 309 -3.76 -0.57 2.25
C GLY A 309 -3.63 -1.01 0.80
N ARG A 310 -2.51 -0.68 0.15
CA ARG A 310 -2.22 -0.98 -1.27
C ARG A 310 -2.22 -2.47 -1.61
N THR A 311 -2.08 -3.33 -0.61
CA THR A 311 -2.06 -4.80 -0.73
C THR A 311 -3.34 -5.46 -0.24
N SER A 312 -4.36 -4.68 0.12
CA SER A 312 -5.66 -5.23 0.52
C SER A 312 -6.38 -5.89 -0.67
N HIS A 313 -7.31 -6.80 -0.38
CA HIS A 313 -8.14 -7.46 -1.39
C HIS A 313 -8.81 -6.44 -2.31
N ALA A 314 -9.43 -5.37 -1.76
CA ALA A 314 -10.00 -4.29 -2.56
C ALA A 314 -9.01 -3.69 -3.55
N ALA A 315 -7.78 -3.41 -3.09
CA ALA A 315 -6.74 -2.83 -3.92
C ALA A 315 -6.26 -3.77 -5.03
N ILE A 316 -6.01 -5.05 -4.70
CA ILE A 316 -5.55 -6.08 -5.65
C ILE A 316 -6.59 -6.29 -6.74
N VAL A 317 -7.82 -6.61 -6.36
CA VAL A 317 -8.91 -6.90 -7.30
C VAL A 317 -9.25 -5.68 -8.15
N SER A 318 -9.26 -4.47 -7.57
CA SER A 318 -9.50 -3.24 -8.33
C SER A 318 -8.45 -3.01 -9.43
N ARG A 319 -7.16 -3.34 -9.18
CA ARG A 319 -6.11 -3.27 -10.20
C ARG A 319 -6.34 -4.27 -11.31
N GLU A 320 -6.68 -5.52 -10.97
CA GLU A 320 -6.98 -6.58 -11.93
C GLU A 320 -8.16 -6.22 -12.83
N LEU A 321 -9.21 -5.68 -12.24
CA LEU A 321 -10.41 -5.24 -12.95
C LEU A 321 -10.24 -3.89 -13.66
N GLY A 322 -9.17 -3.15 -13.37
CA GLY A 322 -8.97 -1.78 -13.88
C GLY A 322 -9.98 -0.76 -13.36
N VAL A 323 -10.62 -1.05 -12.21
CA VAL A 323 -11.61 -0.22 -11.55
C VAL A 323 -10.92 0.77 -10.62
N ASN A 324 -11.41 2.02 -10.59
CA ASN A 324 -10.90 3.06 -9.71
C ASN A 324 -11.22 2.74 -8.25
N CYS A 325 -10.23 2.85 -7.33
CA CYS A 325 -10.46 2.49 -5.95
C CYS A 325 -9.75 3.44 -4.97
N ILE A 326 -10.37 3.68 -3.82
CA ILE A 326 -9.79 4.35 -2.66
C ILE A 326 -9.89 3.41 -1.47
N VAL A 327 -8.77 3.13 -0.82
CA VAL A 327 -8.73 2.29 0.40
C VAL A 327 -8.24 3.09 1.60
N GLY A 328 -8.58 2.63 2.81
CA GLY A 328 -8.16 3.30 4.03
C GLY A 328 -8.78 4.69 4.22
N ALA A 329 -10.01 4.88 3.76
CA ALA A 329 -10.74 6.15 3.84
C ALA A 329 -11.29 6.47 5.24
N ASN A 330 -11.10 5.57 6.21
CA ASN A 330 -11.46 5.62 7.64
C ASN A 330 -12.97 5.67 7.94
N ASP A 331 -13.72 6.57 7.33
CA ASP A 331 -15.11 6.89 7.68
C ASP A 331 -16.05 7.02 6.47
N ALA A 332 -15.64 6.53 5.30
CA ALA A 332 -16.44 6.65 4.08
C ALA A 332 -17.83 6.03 4.22
N THR A 333 -17.97 4.89 4.92
CA THR A 333 -19.26 4.24 5.15
C THR A 333 -20.23 5.06 6.02
N SER A 334 -19.74 5.99 6.81
CA SER A 334 -20.54 6.89 7.66
C SER A 334 -20.82 8.24 7.01
N VAL A 335 -19.87 8.74 6.21
CA VAL A 335 -19.95 10.05 5.53
C VAL A 335 -20.79 9.96 4.24
N LEU A 336 -20.59 8.91 3.44
CA LEU A 336 -21.24 8.74 2.16
C LEU A 336 -22.57 8.01 2.31
N LYS A 337 -23.58 8.44 1.52
CA LYS A 337 -24.94 7.90 1.61
C LYS A 337 -25.33 7.17 0.33
N THR A 338 -26.00 6.03 0.46
CA THR A 338 -26.57 5.30 -0.70
C THR A 338 -27.43 6.24 -1.55
N GLY A 339 -27.23 6.19 -2.86
CA GLY A 339 -27.90 7.05 -3.84
C GLY A 339 -27.22 8.41 -4.09
N GLN A 340 -26.28 8.83 -3.24
CA GLN A 340 -25.51 10.07 -3.43
C GLN A 340 -24.64 9.95 -4.68
N MET A 341 -24.65 10.98 -5.56
CA MET A 341 -23.76 11.07 -6.70
C MET A 341 -22.39 11.62 -6.25
N ILE A 342 -21.32 10.91 -6.59
CA ILE A 342 -19.95 11.31 -6.26
C ILE A 342 -19.01 11.11 -7.44
N THR A 343 -17.85 11.77 -7.37
CA THR A 343 -16.71 11.56 -8.26
C THR A 343 -15.50 11.11 -7.44
N ILE A 344 -14.89 9.98 -7.83
CA ILE A 344 -13.63 9.47 -7.30
C ILE A 344 -12.51 9.95 -8.20
N ASP A 345 -11.53 10.63 -7.63
CA ASP A 345 -10.33 11.08 -8.32
C ASP A 345 -9.08 10.46 -7.69
N CYS A 346 -8.45 9.53 -8.42
CA CYS A 346 -7.15 8.92 -8.10
C CYS A 346 -6.05 9.42 -9.05
N SER A 347 -6.29 10.47 -9.84
CA SER A 347 -5.36 10.94 -10.87
C SER A 347 -4.14 11.69 -10.28
N SER A 348 -4.23 12.19 -9.05
CA SER A 348 -3.27 13.11 -8.43
C SER A 348 -2.38 12.42 -7.39
N GLY A 349 -1.59 11.42 -7.78
CA GLY A 349 -0.61 10.78 -6.89
C GLY A 349 -1.17 9.67 -6.01
N THR A 350 -0.78 9.62 -4.74
CA THR A 350 -1.12 8.54 -3.81
C THR A 350 -2.39 8.78 -3.00
N ILE A 351 -2.88 10.02 -3.01
CA ILE A 351 -4.10 10.39 -2.32
C ILE A 351 -5.27 10.33 -3.29
N GLY A 352 -6.27 9.53 -2.95
CA GLY A 352 -7.55 9.48 -3.63
C GLY A 352 -8.55 10.44 -2.97
N ASN A 353 -9.24 11.21 -3.78
CA ASN A 353 -10.23 12.19 -3.35
C ASN A 353 -11.63 11.78 -3.79
N VAL A 354 -12.59 11.93 -2.91
CA VAL A 354 -14.02 11.75 -3.19
C VAL A 354 -14.71 13.10 -3.15
N TYR A 355 -15.26 13.51 -4.28
CA TYR A 355 -15.98 14.78 -4.41
C TYR A 355 -17.48 14.59 -4.52
N GLU A 356 -18.23 15.55 -4.01
CA GLU A 356 -19.69 15.61 -4.18
C GLU A 356 -20.07 15.88 -5.63
N GLY A 357 -21.09 15.15 -6.13
CA GLY A 357 -21.63 15.33 -7.46
C GLY A 357 -20.84 14.63 -8.58
N ARG A 358 -21.38 14.72 -9.79
CA ARG A 358 -20.73 14.23 -11.01
C ARG A 358 -19.92 15.37 -11.62
N LEU A 359 -18.60 15.32 -11.42
CA LEU A 359 -17.69 16.32 -11.97
C LEU A 359 -17.25 15.95 -13.39
N ASN A 360 -17.05 16.94 -14.23
CA ASN A 360 -16.54 16.74 -15.58
C ASN A 360 -15.03 16.51 -15.56
N PHE A 361 -14.57 15.50 -16.29
CA PHE A 361 -13.16 15.21 -16.50
C PHE A 361 -12.89 14.80 -17.94
N GLU A 362 -11.64 14.95 -18.37
CA GLU A 362 -11.14 14.59 -19.69
C GLU A 362 -10.09 13.46 -19.56
N VAL A 363 -10.06 12.55 -20.52
CA VAL A 363 -9.02 11.50 -20.62
C VAL A 363 -8.23 11.74 -21.90
N LYS A 364 -6.95 12.10 -21.77
CA LYS A 364 -6.01 12.25 -22.88
C LYS A 364 -5.11 11.02 -22.98
N LYS A 365 -4.98 10.45 -24.18
CA LYS A 365 -4.06 9.34 -24.46
C LYS A 365 -2.85 9.84 -25.21
N HIS A 366 -1.67 9.62 -24.65
CA HIS A 366 -0.40 10.03 -25.23
C HIS A 366 0.41 8.78 -25.61
N GLU A 367 0.79 8.64 -26.87
CA GLU A 367 1.66 7.57 -27.36
C GLU A 367 3.12 8.01 -27.28
N LEU A 368 3.83 7.59 -26.23
CA LEU A 368 5.19 8.07 -25.92
C LEU A 368 6.23 7.69 -27.00
N LYS A 369 6.08 6.52 -27.64
CA LYS A 369 7.00 6.07 -28.71
C LYS A 369 6.98 6.93 -29.97
N LYS A 370 5.91 7.68 -30.22
CA LYS A 370 5.80 8.55 -31.40
C LYS A 370 6.48 9.91 -31.20
N LEU A 371 6.88 10.23 -29.97
CA LEU A 371 7.58 11.47 -29.67
C LEU A 371 9.01 11.40 -30.22
N LYS A 372 9.38 12.38 -31.03
CA LYS A 372 10.77 12.52 -31.51
C LYS A 372 11.63 13.09 -30.38
N ASP A 373 12.82 12.54 -30.19
CA ASP A 373 13.79 13.06 -29.24
C ASP A 373 14.17 14.51 -29.65
N PRO A 374 13.95 15.52 -28.81
CA PRO A 374 14.27 16.90 -29.14
C PRO A 374 15.79 17.11 -29.14
N LYS A 375 16.26 18.12 -29.89
CA LYS A 375 17.69 18.51 -29.92
C LYS A 375 18.20 19.07 -28.60
N VAL A 376 17.30 19.57 -27.76
CA VAL A 376 17.61 20.13 -26.43
C VAL A 376 17.20 19.15 -25.35
N LYS A 377 17.93 19.16 -24.22
CA LYS A 377 17.61 18.37 -23.04
C LYS A 377 16.32 18.90 -22.41
N ILE A 378 15.28 18.07 -22.35
CA ILE A 378 14.05 18.39 -21.63
C ILE A 378 14.10 17.71 -20.26
N SER A 379 13.91 18.49 -19.19
CA SER A 379 13.82 18.00 -17.82
C SER A 379 12.45 18.38 -17.26
N ILE A 380 11.93 17.54 -16.35
CA ILE A 380 10.65 17.77 -15.69
C ILE A 380 10.85 18.48 -14.35
N ASN A 381 9.87 19.28 -13.93
CA ASN A 381 9.78 19.78 -12.56
C ASN A 381 8.89 18.83 -11.74
N ILE A 382 9.35 18.42 -10.55
CA ILE A 382 8.60 17.55 -9.64
C ILE A 382 8.45 18.23 -8.28
N GLY A 383 7.20 18.37 -7.85
CA GLY A 383 6.87 18.87 -6.52
C GLY A 383 6.75 17.73 -5.50
N SER A 384 5.91 16.72 -5.80
CA SER A 384 5.62 15.63 -4.87
C SER A 384 6.46 14.38 -5.14
N PRO A 385 7.15 13.81 -4.14
CA PRO A 385 7.82 12.51 -4.27
C PRO A 385 6.85 11.37 -4.64
N ASP A 386 5.59 11.47 -4.23
CA ASP A 386 4.60 10.43 -4.46
C ASP A 386 4.17 10.33 -5.93
N GLU A 387 4.35 11.40 -6.70
CA GLU A 387 4.09 11.41 -8.14
C GLU A 387 5.31 10.96 -8.98
N ALA A 388 6.50 10.90 -8.39
CA ALA A 388 7.73 10.67 -9.13
C ALA A 388 7.67 9.37 -9.95
N PHE A 389 7.21 8.26 -9.35
CA PHE A 389 7.10 6.99 -10.06
C PHE A 389 6.06 6.99 -11.18
N LYS A 390 5.03 7.84 -11.10
CA LYS A 390 4.04 7.98 -12.18
C LYS A 390 4.66 8.49 -13.48
N TYR A 391 5.69 9.31 -13.37
CA TYR A 391 6.33 9.97 -14.51
C TYR A 391 7.62 9.29 -15.00
N HIS A 392 7.99 8.13 -14.44
CA HIS A 392 9.23 7.42 -14.76
C HIS A 392 9.38 7.04 -16.24
N ASN A 393 8.27 6.86 -16.97
CA ASN A 393 8.26 6.49 -18.39
C ASN A 393 8.24 7.69 -19.35
N LEU A 394 8.16 8.92 -18.84
CA LEU A 394 8.19 10.08 -19.71
C LEU A 394 9.57 10.22 -20.38
N PRO A 395 9.62 10.63 -21.65
CA PRO A 395 10.87 10.76 -22.42
C PRO A 395 11.64 12.03 -22.02
N VAL A 396 11.92 12.19 -20.74
CA VAL A 396 12.69 13.31 -20.17
C VAL A 396 14.07 12.87 -19.78
N LYS A 397 15.00 13.82 -19.73
CA LYS A 397 16.41 13.59 -19.43
C LYS A 397 16.76 13.89 -17.95
N GLY A 398 15.76 13.84 -17.07
CA GLY A 398 15.92 14.02 -15.64
C GLY A 398 14.97 15.04 -15.01
N VAL A 399 15.29 15.47 -13.80
CA VAL A 399 14.55 16.47 -13.04
C VAL A 399 15.33 17.77 -13.02
N GLY A 400 14.75 18.82 -13.62
CA GLY A 400 15.35 20.16 -13.65
C GLY A 400 15.10 20.95 -12.38
N LEU A 401 14.02 20.65 -11.65
CA LEU A 401 13.69 21.27 -10.38
C LEU A 401 12.84 20.33 -9.51
N GLY A 402 13.42 19.77 -8.46
CA GLY A 402 12.73 19.20 -7.33
C GLY A 402 12.69 20.18 -6.17
N ARG A 403 11.54 20.38 -5.55
CA ARG A 403 11.32 21.38 -4.51
C ARG A 403 11.16 20.73 -3.15
N LEU A 404 12.04 21.08 -2.18
CA LEU A 404 11.99 20.56 -0.82
C LEU A 404 10.73 21.01 -0.07
N GLU A 405 10.20 22.18 -0.39
CA GLU A 405 9.01 22.77 0.24
C GLU A 405 7.80 21.81 0.19
N PHE A 406 7.61 21.10 -0.92
CA PHE A 406 6.51 20.15 -1.04
C PHE A 406 6.71 18.92 -0.16
N ILE A 407 7.96 18.46 0.01
CA ILE A 407 8.27 17.34 0.93
C ILE A 407 8.01 17.79 2.36
N ILE A 408 8.48 18.99 2.73
CA ILE A 408 8.31 19.54 4.08
C ILE A 408 6.81 19.72 4.38
N ALA A 409 6.05 20.35 3.47
CA ALA A 409 4.63 20.62 3.68
C ALA A 409 3.76 19.36 3.70
N SER A 410 4.08 18.32 2.90
CA SER A 410 3.24 17.13 2.77
C SER A 410 3.63 16.00 3.70
N GLN A 411 4.94 15.74 3.89
CA GLN A 411 5.42 14.55 4.61
C GLN A 411 5.95 14.86 6.01
N ILE A 412 6.48 16.06 6.25
CA ILE A 412 7.05 16.46 7.55
C ILE A 412 6.00 17.23 8.36
N GLN A 413 5.45 18.30 7.83
CA GLN A 413 4.37 19.13 8.40
C GLN A 413 4.71 19.82 9.73
N ILE A 414 5.94 19.75 10.20
CA ILE A 414 6.41 20.30 11.48
C ILE A 414 7.53 21.29 11.22
N HIS A 415 7.49 22.43 11.91
CA HIS A 415 8.58 23.40 11.86
C HIS A 415 9.87 22.82 12.44
N PRO A 416 11.04 22.98 11.79
CA PRO A 416 12.30 22.32 12.20
C PRO A 416 12.71 22.68 13.63
N ASN A 417 12.58 23.94 14.04
CA ASN A 417 12.96 24.38 15.40
C ASN A 417 12.09 23.72 16.48
N VAL A 418 10.84 23.40 16.19
CA VAL A 418 9.96 22.66 17.11
C VAL A 418 10.53 21.27 17.40
N LEU A 419 11.06 20.59 16.38
CA LEU A 419 11.66 19.26 16.54
C LEU A 419 12.99 19.31 17.30
N ILE A 420 13.78 20.38 17.10
CA ILE A 420 15.02 20.64 17.84
C ILE A 420 14.69 20.88 19.32
N ASP A 421 13.73 21.75 19.60
CA ASP A 421 13.36 22.14 20.94
C ASP A 421 12.35 21.19 21.62
N TYR A 422 11.88 20.14 20.93
CA TYR A 422 10.88 19.22 21.43
C TYR A 422 11.13 18.69 22.85
N PRO A 423 12.36 18.25 23.22
CA PRO A 423 12.64 17.84 24.60
C PRO A 423 12.42 18.94 25.62
N ARG A 424 12.77 20.20 25.29
CA ARG A 424 12.63 21.36 26.15
C ARG A 424 11.17 21.82 26.27
N ILE A 425 10.39 21.68 25.20
CA ILE A 425 8.94 21.94 25.19
C ILE A 425 8.24 20.90 26.05
N LYS A 426 8.57 19.61 25.87
CA LYS A 426 7.92 18.49 26.57
C LYS A 426 8.13 18.51 28.08
N ASN A 427 9.32 18.91 28.55
CA ASN A 427 9.62 18.99 29.98
C ASN A 427 9.31 20.37 30.60
N GLY A 428 8.73 21.29 29.83
CA GLY A 428 8.35 22.64 30.30
C GLY A 428 9.52 23.60 30.53
N ALA A 429 10.74 23.26 30.07
CA ALA A 429 11.92 24.11 30.19
C ALA A 429 11.91 25.29 29.20
N LEU A 430 11.15 25.17 28.10
CA LEU A 430 10.94 26.27 27.15
C LEU A 430 9.51 26.82 27.30
N LYS A 431 9.41 28.10 27.49
CA LYS A 431 8.13 28.84 27.61
C LYS A 431 7.97 29.76 26.41
N PHE A 432 6.77 29.83 25.88
CA PHE A 432 6.41 30.75 24.81
C PHE A 432 5.41 31.78 25.34
N ASN A 433 5.66 33.05 25.03
CA ASN A 433 4.71 34.10 25.35
C ASN A 433 3.40 33.84 24.59
N ASN A 434 2.26 34.05 25.25
CA ASN A 434 0.91 33.85 24.69
C ASN A 434 0.48 32.39 24.42
N GLN A 435 1.14 31.38 24.99
CA GLN A 435 0.70 29.98 24.90
C GLN A 435 0.22 29.50 26.29
N THR A 436 -0.93 28.85 26.30
CA THR A 436 -1.41 28.18 27.50
C THR A 436 -0.78 26.77 27.63
N LYS A 437 -0.83 26.21 28.84
CA LYS A 437 -0.38 24.82 29.06
C LYS A 437 -1.14 23.85 28.18
N LYS A 438 -2.44 24.08 27.95
CA LYS A 438 -3.30 23.24 27.09
C LYS A 438 -2.88 23.31 25.62
N ASP A 439 -2.47 24.48 25.12
CA ASP A 439 -1.99 24.65 23.76
C ASP A 439 -0.68 23.86 23.52
N LEU A 440 0.23 23.92 24.51
CA LEU A 440 1.49 23.16 24.44
C LEU A 440 1.26 21.64 24.53
N GLU A 441 0.35 21.17 25.37
CA GLU A 441 -0.03 19.76 25.44
C GLU A 441 -0.64 19.29 24.11
N SER A 442 -1.51 20.08 23.49
CA SER A 442 -2.08 19.80 22.17
C SER A 442 -1.00 19.72 21.09
N LEU A 443 -0.04 20.65 21.11
CA LEU A 443 1.10 20.66 20.20
C LEU A 443 1.98 19.40 20.37
N ILE A 444 2.32 19.04 21.61
CA ILE A 444 3.11 17.84 21.92
C ILE A 444 2.41 16.60 21.39
N ASN A 445 1.11 16.44 21.64
CA ASN A 445 0.33 15.30 21.16
C ASN A 445 0.33 15.22 19.64
N LYS A 446 0.19 16.35 18.95
CA LYS A 446 0.23 16.41 17.48
C LYS A 446 1.62 16.03 16.94
N ILE A 447 2.69 16.50 17.57
CA ILE A 447 4.07 16.12 17.19
C ILE A 447 4.28 14.62 17.41
N ASP A 448 3.88 14.08 18.58
CA ASP A 448 4.02 12.65 18.87
C ASP A 448 3.26 11.77 17.86
N GLN A 449 2.07 12.20 17.42
CA GLN A 449 1.30 11.51 16.37
C GLN A 449 1.99 11.55 15.01
N LEU A 450 2.51 12.72 14.58
CA LEU A 450 3.17 12.85 13.28
C LEU A 450 4.53 12.13 13.24
N THR A 451 5.19 11.97 14.39
CA THR A 451 6.53 11.37 14.50
C THR A 451 6.51 9.97 15.09
N ILE A 452 5.39 9.25 14.96
CA ILE A 452 5.30 7.84 15.37
C ILE A 452 6.43 7.03 14.67
N GLY A 453 7.07 6.13 15.42
CA GLY A 453 8.21 5.34 14.94
C GLY A 453 9.57 6.02 15.12
N TYR A 454 9.62 7.25 15.60
CA TYR A 454 10.86 8.00 15.82
C TYR A 454 11.03 8.40 17.29
N SER A 455 12.06 7.86 17.94
CA SER A 455 12.44 8.26 19.30
C SER A 455 13.09 9.64 19.30
N ASN A 456 13.97 9.91 18.35
CA ASN A 456 14.54 11.23 18.07
C ASN A 456 13.71 11.96 17.02
N LYS A 457 13.19 13.12 17.38
CA LYS A 457 12.33 13.93 16.50
C LYS A 457 13.09 14.63 15.37
N GLN A 458 14.38 14.87 15.56
CA GLN A 458 15.23 15.43 14.50
C GLN A 458 15.50 14.41 13.39
N ASP A 459 15.71 13.13 13.76
CA ASP A 459 15.91 12.05 12.77
C ASP A 459 14.66 11.88 11.89
N PHE A 460 13.47 12.07 12.44
CA PHE A 460 12.24 12.10 11.64
C PHE A 460 12.29 13.12 10.50
N TYR A 461 12.76 14.33 10.77
CA TYR A 461 12.86 15.38 9.75
C TYR A 461 13.87 14.99 8.66
N VAL A 462 15.05 14.54 9.08
CA VAL A 462 16.15 14.15 8.17
C VAL A 462 15.72 12.96 7.30
N ASP A 463 15.14 11.93 7.90
CA ASP A 463 14.71 10.73 7.18
C ASP A 463 13.60 11.03 6.18
N LYS A 464 12.54 11.77 6.58
CA LYS A 464 11.44 12.12 5.66
C LYS A 464 11.93 12.96 4.49
N LEU A 465 12.83 13.91 4.74
CA LEU A 465 13.45 14.69 3.67
C LEU A 465 14.31 13.82 2.74
N THR A 466 15.15 12.97 3.33
CA THR A 466 16.00 12.01 2.61
C THR A 466 15.16 11.08 1.75
N PHE A 467 14.10 10.48 2.30
CA PHE A 467 13.22 9.57 1.56
C PHE A 467 12.50 10.27 0.42
N GLY A 468 12.01 11.48 0.64
CA GLY A 468 11.37 12.27 -0.42
C GLY A 468 12.32 12.54 -1.60
N ILE A 469 13.56 12.98 -1.30
CA ILE A 469 14.60 13.21 -2.31
C ILE A 469 14.97 11.89 -3.01
N ALA A 470 15.24 10.84 -2.24
CA ALA A 470 15.64 9.53 -2.76
C ALA A 470 14.60 8.92 -3.69
N LYS A 471 13.30 9.09 -3.38
CA LYS A 471 12.19 8.62 -4.22
C LYS A 471 12.15 9.33 -5.58
N ILE A 472 12.36 10.67 -5.58
CA ILE A 472 12.47 11.44 -6.83
C ILE A 472 13.71 10.99 -7.62
N ALA A 473 14.86 10.86 -6.97
CA ALA A 473 16.10 10.45 -7.62
C ALA A 473 15.99 9.03 -8.21
N ALA A 474 15.40 8.08 -7.47
CA ALA A 474 15.20 6.71 -7.92
C ALA A 474 14.32 6.62 -9.18
N ALA A 475 13.26 7.44 -9.28
CA ALA A 475 12.36 7.45 -10.41
C ALA A 475 13.07 7.79 -11.73
N PHE A 476 14.04 8.70 -11.69
CA PHE A 476 14.74 9.20 -12.88
C PHE A 476 16.16 8.67 -13.04
N TRP A 477 16.62 7.82 -12.12
CA TRP A 477 17.95 7.19 -12.26
C TRP A 477 18.07 6.44 -13.61
N PRO A 478 19.22 6.57 -14.36
CA PRO A 478 20.49 7.22 -13.98
C PRO A 478 20.59 8.71 -14.41
N ASN A 479 19.49 9.35 -14.79
CA ASN A 479 19.50 10.73 -15.23
C ASN A 479 19.72 11.69 -14.05
N GLU A 480 20.15 12.91 -14.37
CA GLU A 480 20.40 13.97 -13.42
C GLU A 480 19.11 14.43 -12.73
N VAL A 481 19.20 14.66 -11.41
CA VAL A 481 18.12 15.19 -10.59
C VAL A 481 18.64 16.39 -9.79
N ILE A 482 18.08 17.56 -10.06
CA ILE A 482 18.43 18.80 -9.36
C ILE A 482 17.38 19.06 -8.29
N ILE A 483 17.81 19.13 -7.03
CA ILE A 483 16.96 19.44 -5.88
C ILE A 483 17.35 20.82 -5.36
N ARG A 484 16.40 21.74 -5.31
CA ARG A 484 16.60 23.07 -4.72
C ARG A 484 16.41 23.00 -3.21
N PHE A 485 17.30 23.62 -2.45
CA PHE A 485 17.10 23.84 -1.01
C PHE A 485 15.80 24.62 -0.75
N SER A 486 15.26 24.44 0.47
CA SER A 486 14.01 25.09 0.86
C SER A 486 14.09 26.62 0.70
N ASP A 487 13.05 27.17 0.10
CA ASP A 487 12.83 28.59 -0.18
C ASP A 487 11.53 29.06 0.47
N PHE A 488 11.15 28.46 1.61
CA PHE A 488 10.02 28.91 2.39
C PHE A 488 10.23 30.31 2.93
N LYS A 489 9.20 31.11 2.84
CA LYS A 489 9.11 32.39 3.50
C LYS A 489 8.58 32.24 4.92
N THR A 490 8.75 33.24 5.74
CA THR A 490 8.30 33.29 7.13
C THR A 490 6.84 32.89 7.30
N ASN A 491 5.94 33.41 6.45
CA ASN A 491 4.52 33.09 6.49
C ASN A 491 4.24 31.62 6.12
N GLU A 492 5.05 31.00 5.26
CA GLU A 492 4.92 29.58 4.88
C GLU A 492 5.42 28.68 6.03
N TYR A 493 6.57 29.01 6.63
CA TYR A 493 7.05 28.31 7.83
C TYR A 493 6.08 28.44 9.01
N ALA A 494 5.44 29.58 9.18
CA ALA A 494 4.44 29.83 10.23
C ALA A 494 3.23 28.88 10.12
N THR A 495 2.90 28.37 8.93
CA THR A 495 1.78 27.42 8.74
C THR A 495 2.10 25.99 9.18
N LEU A 496 3.37 25.64 9.31
CA LEU A 496 3.79 24.32 9.79
C LEU A 496 3.42 24.16 11.28
N THR A 497 3.27 22.92 11.72
CA THR A 497 2.96 22.61 13.13
C THR A 497 3.97 23.26 14.06
N GLY A 498 3.51 24.18 14.90
CA GLY A 498 4.30 24.97 15.83
C GLY A 498 5.12 26.09 15.19
N GLY A 499 4.99 26.36 13.89
CA GLY A 499 5.71 27.42 13.18
C GLY A 499 5.42 28.80 13.74
N ASN A 500 4.18 29.06 14.13
CA ASN A 500 3.76 30.31 14.77
C ASN A 500 4.45 30.63 16.10
N LEU A 501 5.21 29.70 16.68
CA LEU A 501 5.99 29.91 17.88
C LEU A 501 7.37 30.51 17.59
N TYR A 502 7.86 30.36 16.37
CA TYR A 502 9.22 30.72 15.95
C TYR A 502 9.25 31.82 14.90
N GLU A 503 8.18 31.88 14.06
CA GLU A 503 8.15 32.83 12.96
C GLU A 503 7.43 34.13 13.38
N PRO A 504 8.02 35.31 13.15
CA PRO A 504 7.36 36.57 13.38
C PRO A 504 6.22 36.81 12.36
N PHE A 505 5.24 37.59 12.76
CA PHE A 505 4.26 38.08 11.81
C PHE A 505 4.88 39.14 10.91
N GLU A 506 4.82 38.94 9.61
CA GLU A 506 5.27 39.89 8.59
C GLU A 506 4.07 40.34 7.75
N GLU A 507 3.87 41.65 7.64
CA GLU A 507 2.77 42.21 6.83
C GLU A 507 2.97 41.94 5.33
N ASN A 508 4.20 41.97 4.87
CA ASN A 508 4.57 41.65 3.47
C ASN A 508 5.80 40.73 3.38
N PRO A 509 5.61 39.41 3.44
CA PRO A 509 6.72 38.45 3.40
C PRO A 509 7.49 38.42 2.07
N MET A 510 7.06 39.20 1.06
CA MET A 510 7.79 39.35 -0.21
C MET A 510 8.94 40.33 -0.12
N ILE A 511 8.99 41.15 0.92
CA ILE A 511 9.99 42.22 1.11
C ILE A 511 10.95 41.87 2.28
N GLY A 512 10.54 40.97 3.19
CA GLY A 512 11.30 40.55 4.36
C GLY A 512 12.51 39.66 4.04
#